data_d812d9f1ffa7fcf421869acbd27e8c79
#
_entry.id   d812d9f1ffa7fcf421869acbd27e8c79
#
_cell.length_a   1.000
_cell.length_b   1.000
_cell.length_c   1.000
_cell.angle_alpha   90.00
_cell.angle_beta   90.00
_cell.angle_gamma   90.00
#
_symmetry.space_group_name_H-M   'P 1'
#
loop_
_entity.id
_entity.type
_entity.pdbx_description
1 polymer ?
#
loop_
_entity_poly.entity_id
_entity_poly.type
_entity_poly.pdbx_seq_one_letter_code
_entity_poly.pdbx_strand_id
1 'polypeptide(L)'
;MSAPLKPSHIQIKIIDTAKKMKNCRECQHEVSEQAMACPQCGAPFPAKDKWDGWGFEYKSKATLFGMNVLHISFKYRANRKPVPAKGIIAIGQFACGIITISQFGIGVVSISQFTIAGFALAQFATAYSMIAQIGVYINEGHGQFVRSLAQLLEML
;
A
#
# COMPACT_ATOMS: atom_id res chain seq x y z
N MET A 1 -37.59 53.68 22.54
CA MET A 1 -36.78 53.85 21.31
C MET A 1 -35.95 52.58 21.15
N SER A 2 -36.44 51.62 20.39
CA SER A 2 -35.81 50.29 20.19
C SER A 2 -35.10 50.32 18.83
N ALA A 3 -33.80 50.12 18.82
CA ALA A 3 -33.02 50.02 17.60
C ALA A 3 -33.25 48.69 16.89
N PRO A 4 -33.36 48.63 15.57
CA PRO A 4 -33.55 47.39 14.84
C PRO A 4 -32.22 46.64 14.69
N LEU A 5 -32.27 45.33 15.02
CA LEU A 5 -31.18 44.37 14.78
C LEU A 5 -30.95 44.19 13.27
N LYS A 6 -29.73 44.46 12.83
CA LYS A 6 -29.30 44.15 11.46
C LYS A 6 -29.21 42.62 11.26
N PRO A 7 -29.81 42.08 10.20
CA PRO A 7 -29.61 40.68 9.86
C PRO A 7 -28.17 40.46 9.36
N SER A 8 -27.41 39.57 10.05
CA SER A 8 -26.12 39.09 9.60
C SER A 8 -26.31 38.23 8.36
N HIS A 9 -25.97 38.74 7.20
CA HIS A 9 -25.85 37.96 5.98
C HIS A 9 -24.73 36.95 6.13
N ILE A 10 -25.07 35.72 6.46
CA ILE A 10 -24.20 34.57 6.27
C ILE A 10 -24.08 34.38 4.75
N GLN A 11 -23.03 34.90 4.17
CA GLN A 11 -22.65 34.57 2.78
C GLN A 11 -22.17 33.11 2.78
N ILE A 12 -23.06 32.20 2.44
CA ILE A 12 -22.68 30.84 2.06
C ILE A 12 -21.84 30.99 0.79
N LYS A 13 -20.52 30.91 0.94
CA LYS A 13 -19.58 30.81 -0.19
C LYS A 13 -19.89 29.50 -0.90
N ILE A 14 -20.77 29.56 -1.90
CA ILE A 14 -20.96 28.46 -2.86
C ILE A 14 -19.61 28.33 -3.53
N ILE A 15 -18.88 27.26 -3.15
CA ILE A 15 -17.67 26.86 -3.86
C ILE A 15 -18.18 26.44 -5.23
N ASP A 16 -18.04 27.33 -6.18
CA ASP A 16 -18.30 27.07 -7.58
C ASP A 16 -17.22 26.07 -8.04
N THR A 17 -17.47 24.80 -7.76
CA THR A 17 -16.73 23.71 -8.37
C THR A 17 -17.16 23.67 -9.83
N ALA A 18 -16.60 24.58 -10.63
CA ALA A 18 -16.73 24.53 -12.06
C ALA A 18 -16.37 23.11 -12.49
N LYS A 19 -17.37 22.35 -12.87
CA LYS A 19 -17.27 20.92 -13.25
C LYS A 19 -16.35 20.83 -14.45
N LYS A 20 -15.05 20.63 -14.18
CA LYS A 20 -14.03 20.60 -15.24
C LYS A 20 -14.22 19.33 -16.04
N MET A 21 -14.65 19.49 -17.27
CA MET A 21 -14.85 18.40 -18.21
C MET A 21 -13.53 18.14 -18.96
N LYS A 22 -13.25 16.89 -19.26
CA LYS A 22 -12.13 16.43 -20.07
C LYS A 22 -12.59 15.33 -21.01
N ASN A 23 -11.84 15.12 -22.08
CA ASN A 23 -12.09 14.03 -22.99
C ASN A 23 -11.53 12.71 -22.43
N CYS A 24 -12.30 11.64 -22.58
CA CYS A 24 -11.86 10.30 -22.27
C CYS A 24 -10.62 9.94 -23.09
N ARG A 25 -9.57 9.41 -22.46
CA ARG A 25 -8.35 9.00 -23.17
C ARG A 25 -8.55 7.90 -24.21
N GLU A 26 -9.62 7.08 -24.08
CA GLU A 26 -9.90 5.95 -24.97
C GLU A 26 -10.85 6.33 -26.12
N CYS A 27 -12.04 6.86 -25.78
CA CYS A 27 -13.11 7.09 -26.78
C CYS A 27 -13.41 8.58 -27.05
N GLN A 28 -12.65 9.50 -26.44
CA GLN A 28 -12.82 10.96 -26.57
C GLN A 28 -14.17 11.52 -26.10
N HIS A 29 -15.00 10.69 -25.49
CA HIS A 29 -16.26 11.13 -24.88
C HIS A 29 -15.99 12.12 -23.74
N GLU A 30 -16.79 13.19 -23.66
CA GLU A 30 -16.63 14.21 -22.63
C GLU A 30 -17.05 13.67 -21.25
N VAL A 31 -16.16 13.72 -20.28
CA VAL A 31 -16.33 13.18 -18.94
C VAL A 31 -15.89 14.17 -17.87
N SER A 32 -16.45 14.05 -16.68
CA SER A 32 -15.96 14.82 -15.54
C SER A 32 -14.51 14.45 -15.21
N GLU A 33 -13.70 15.43 -14.84
CA GLU A 33 -12.31 15.18 -14.38
C GLU A 33 -12.23 14.19 -13.21
N GLN A 34 -13.30 14.08 -12.42
CA GLN A 34 -13.41 13.16 -11.27
C GLN A 34 -14.11 11.84 -11.62
N ALA A 35 -14.47 11.62 -12.88
CA ALA A 35 -15.18 10.40 -13.28
C ALA A 35 -14.34 9.15 -13.00
N MET A 36 -14.92 8.18 -12.30
CA MET A 36 -14.26 6.90 -11.99
C MET A 36 -14.26 5.94 -13.18
N ALA A 37 -15.26 6.05 -14.04
CA ALA A 37 -15.36 5.27 -15.28
C ALA A 37 -16.03 6.10 -16.38
N CYS A 38 -15.67 5.84 -17.64
CA CYS A 38 -16.32 6.44 -18.79
C CYS A 38 -17.68 5.79 -19.02
N PRO A 39 -18.78 6.55 -19.13
CA PRO A 39 -20.10 5.98 -19.37
C PRO A 39 -20.24 5.32 -20.74
N GLN A 40 -19.42 5.70 -21.72
CA GLN A 40 -19.49 5.18 -23.08
C GLN A 40 -18.63 3.95 -23.31
N CYS A 41 -17.36 3.93 -22.84
CA CYS A 41 -16.43 2.83 -23.12
C CYS A 41 -15.99 2.05 -21.87
N GLY A 42 -16.40 2.46 -20.66
CA GLY A 42 -16.03 1.79 -19.41
C GLY A 42 -14.59 2.05 -18.96
N ALA A 43 -13.81 2.88 -19.65
CA ALA A 43 -12.42 3.16 -19.28
C ALA A 43 -12.33 3.72 -17.85
N PRO A 44 -11.52 3.14 -16.94
CA PRO A 44 -11.37 3.63 -15.58
C PRO A 44 -10.59 4.95 -15.55
N PHE A 45 -11.03 5.91 -14.71
CA PHE A 45 -10.44 7.25 -14.60
C PHE A 45 -10.16 7.90 -15.96
N PRO A 46 -11.18 8.08 -16.81
CA PRO A 46 -11.04 8.42 -18.22
C PRO A 46 -10.36 9.77 -18.47
N ALA A 47 -10.47 10.70 -17.51
CA ALA A 47 -9.88 12.03 -17.59
C ALA A 47 -8.37 12.08 -17.30
N LYS A 48 -7.77 10.97 -16.85
CA LYS A 48 -6.32 10.86 -16.66
C LYS A 48 -5.64 10.46 -17.96
N ASP A 49 -4.59 11.17 -18.36
CA ASP A 49 -3.83 10.87 -19.58
C ASP A 49 -3.20 9.48 -19.57
N LYS A 50 -2.72 9.06 -18.38
CA LYS A 50 -2.21 7.71 -18.13
C LYS A 50 -2.84 7.14 -16.87
N TRP A 51 -3.28 5.90 -16.97
CA TRP A 51 -3.75 5.14 -15.84
C TRP A 51 -2.97 3.82 -15.79
N ASP A 52 -2.28 3.59 -14.69
CA ASP A 52 -1.36 2.48 -14.48
C ASP A 52 -1.81 1.53 -13.37
N GLY A 53 -3.06 1.66 -12.92
CA GLY A 53 -3.67 0.81 -11.92
C GLY A 53 -4.34 1.55 -10.77
N TRP A 54 -4.65 0.81 -9.72
CA TRP A 54 -5.41 1.24 -8.55
C TRP A 54 -4.51 1.33 -7.33
N GLY A 55 -4.78 2.30 -6.43
CA GLY A 55 -4.10 2.41 -5.16
C GLY A 55 -2.97 3.42 -5.14
N PHE A 56 -2.09 3.28 -4.15
CA PHE A 56 -1.05 4.26 -3.84
C PHE A 56 0.34 3.62 -3.94
N GLU A 57 1.27 4.33 -4.57
CA GLU A 57 2.69 3.98 -4.62
C GLU A 57 3.53 5.22 -4.35
N TYR A 58 4.51 5.10 -3.46
CA TYR A 58 5.48 6.13 -3.17
C TYR A 58 6.88 5.54 -3.15
N LYS A 59 7.80 6.19 -3.84
CA LYS A 59 9.23 5.86 -3.84
C LYS A 59 10.04 7.09 -3.44
N SER A 60 10.93 6.93 -2.47
CA SER A 60 11.86 8.01 -2.13
C SER A 60 12.79 8.30 -3.30
N LYS A 61 13.19 9.56 -3.45
CA LYS A 61 14.24 9.94 -4.42
C LYS A 61 15.63 9.48 -3.95
N ALA A 62 15.82 9.38 -2.63
CA ALA A 62 17.07 8.88 -2.06
C ALA A 62 17.21 7.39 -2.34
N THR A 63 18.37 7.00 -2.81
CA THR A 63 18.75 5.61 -3.08
C THR A 63 20.00 5.25 -2.30
N LEU A 64 20.08 4.02 -1.82
CA LEU A 64 21.23 3.45 -1.14
C LEU A 64 21.43 2.03 -1.66
N PHE A 65 22.66 1.68 -2.06
CA PHE A 65 22.99 0.39 -2.69
C PHE A 65 22.10 0.07 -3.92
N GLY A 66 21.71 1.10 -4.70
CA GLY A 66 20.87 0.93 -5.88
C GLY A 66 19.37 0.69 -5.58
N MET A 67 18.96 0.71 -4.32
CA MET A 67 17.57 0.57 -3.89
C MET A 67 17.03 1.88 -3.34
N ASN A 68 15.73 2.16 -3.53
CA ASN A 68 15.08 3.28 -2.86
C ASN A 68 15.15 3.09 -1.35
N VAL A 69 15.46 4.16 -0.61
CA VAL A 69 15.51 4.11 0.85
C VAL A 69 14.13 3.76 1.42
N LEU A 70 13.09 4.35 0.89
CA LEU A 70 11.71 4.06 1.28
C LEU A 70 10.87 3.75 0.04
N HIS A 71 10.18 2.62 0.06
CA HIS A 71 9.18 2.28 -0.94
C HIS A 71 7.90 1.80 -0.25
N ILE A 72 6.82 2.56 -0.45
CA ILE A 72 5.48 2.22 0.05
C ILE A 72 4.63 1.83 -1.15
N SER A 73 3.99 0.67 -1.13
CA SER A 73 3.17 0.20 -2.24
C SER A 73 1.91 -0.54 -1.76
N PHE A 74 0.78 0.12 -1.94
CA PHE A 74 -0.56 -0.46 -1.84
C PHE A 74 -1.26 -0.36 -3.19
N LYS A 75 -0.49 -0.60 -4.29
CA LYS A 75 -0.93 -0.42 -5.66
C LYS A 75 -1.18 -1.75 -6.34
N TYR A 76 -2.22 -1.78 -7.17
CA TYR A 76 -2.51 -2.85 -8.10
C TYR A 76 -2.37 -2.34 -9.52
N ARG A 77 -1.70 -3.10 -10.36
CA ARG A 77 -1.61 -2.82 -11.80
C ARG A 77 -2.99 -2.96 -12.45
N ALA A 78 -3.12 -2.51 -13.70
CA ALA A 78 -4.35 -2.64 -14.49
C ALA A 78 -4.85 -4.11 -14.59
N ASN A 79 -3.95 -5.08 -14.57
CA ASN A 79 -4.23 -6.51 -14.56
C ASN A 79 -4.54 -7.08 -13.14
N ARG A 80 -4.85 -6.23 -12.19
CA ARG A 80 -5.15 -6.54 -10.78
C ARG A 80 -4.01 -7.22 -10.00
N LYS A 81 -2.80 -7.29 -10.54
CA LYS A 81 -1.65 -7.83 -9.81
C LYS A 81 -1.10 -6.77 -8.85
N PRO A 82 -0.84 -7.12 -7.59
CA PRO A 82 -0.25 -6.19 -6.63
C PRO A 82 1.17 -5.79 -7.06
N VAL A 83 1.54 -4.56 -6.76
CA VAL A 83 2.90 -4.04 -6.97
C VAL A 83 3.69 -4.23 -5.68
N PRO A 84 4.69 -5.11 -5.64
CA PRO A 84 5.49 -5.31 -4.43
C PRO A 84 6.35 -4.08 -4.13
N ALA A 85 6.39 -3.69 -2.86
CA ALA A 85 7.32 -2.68 -2.37
C ALA A 85 8.74 -3.28 -2.34
N LYS A 86 9.74 -2.57 -2.87
CA LYS A 86 11.14 -3.00 -2.90
C LYS A 86 12.04 -1.84 -2.50
N GLY A 87 12.75 -1.96 -1.38
CA GLY A 87 13.61 -0.89 -0.87
C GLY A 87 14.36 -1.29 0.38
N ILE A 88 15.14 -0.36 0.94
CA ILE A 88 15.76 -0.55 2.25
C ILE A 88 14.65 -0.72 3.29
N ILE A 89 13.69 0.21 3.30
CA ILE A 89 12.45 0.13 4.06
C ILE A 89 11.32 -0.07 3.05
N ALA A 90 10.66 -1.22 3.10
CA ALA A 90 9.59 -1.58 2.20
C ALA A 90 8.28 -1.78 2.99
N ILE A 91 7.23 -1.05 2.61
CA ILE A 91 5.93 -1.09 3.29
C ILE A 91 4.85 -1.39 2.25
N GLY A 92 4.01 -2.39 2.49
CA GLY A 92 2.92 -2.72 1.56
C GLY A 92 2.29 -4.08 1.80
N GLN A 93 1.51 -4.56 0.84
CA GLN A 93 0.94 -5.91 0.92
C GLN A 93 2.02 -6.97 0.72
N PHE A 94 2.87 -6.75 -0.28
CA PHE A 94 4.05 -7.56 -0.55
C PHE A 94 5.27 -6.67 -0.45
N ALA A 95 6.22 -7.03 0.41
CA ALA A 95 7.42 -6.23 0.62
C ALA A 95 8.68 -7.10 0.57
N CYS A 96 9.73 -6.55 -0.05
CA CYS A 96 11.05 -7.15 -0.08
C CYS A 96 12.10 -6.07 0.18
N GLY A 97 12.91 -6.25 1.23
CA GLY A 97 13.89 -5.25 1.62
C GLY A 97 14.71 -5.62 2.84
N ILE A 98 15.45 -4.67 3.40
CA ILE A 98 16.18 -4.89 4.65
C ILE A 98 15.18 -4.85 5.81
N ILE A 99 14.34 -3.82 5.87
CA ILE A 99 13.25 -3.69 6.84
C ILE A 99 11.93 -3.77 6.08
N THR A 100 11.05 -4.70 6.47
CA THR A 100 9.75 -4.87 5.82
C THR A 100 8.61 -4.76 6.82
N ILE A 101 7.55 -4.04 6.42
CA ILE A 101 6.28 -3.97 7.15
C ILE A 101 5.19 -4.33 6.14
N SER A 102 4.59 -5.52 6.29
CA SER A 102 3.74 -6.04 5.20
C SER A 102 2.76 -7.12 5.64
N GLN A 103 1.92 -7.55 4.73
CA GLN A 103 1.19 -8.81 4.88
C GLN A 103 2.10 -10.00 4.55
N PHE A 104 2.83 -9.90 3.42
CA PHE A 104 3.81 -10.89 3.00
C PHE A 104 5.17 -10.20 2.87
N GLY A 105 6.12 -10.56 3.74
CA GLY A 105 7.43 -9.93 3.83
C GLY A 105 8.58 -10.89 3.58
N ILE A 106 9.61 -10.39 2.90
CA ILE A 106 10.92 -11.04 2.81
C ILE A 106 11.96 -9.99 3.12
N GLY A 107 12.75 -10.21 4.17
CA GLY A 107 13.73 -9.21 4.60
C GLY A 107 14.71 -9.68 5.66
N VAL A 108 15.59 -8.77 6.07
CA VAL A 108 16.49 -9.02 7.20
C VAL A 108 15.71 -8.88 8.50
N VAL A 109 14.95 -7.79 8.64
CA VAL A 109 14.03 -7.54 9.74
C VAL A 109 12.62 -7.38 9.18
N SER A 110 11.67 -8.14 9.69
CA SER A 110 10.30 -8.13 9.16
C SER A 110 9.24 -8.07 10.25
N ILE A 111 8.30 -7.13 10.09
CA ILE A 111 7.05 -7.07 10.85
C ILE A 111 5.92 -7.38 9.87
N SER A 112 5.37 -8.59 9.91
CA SER A 112 4.47 -9.06 8.86
C SER A 112 3.46 -10.09 9.37
N GLN A 113 2.42 -10.34 8.60
CA GLN A 113 1.55 -11.49 8.88
C GLN A 113 2.24 -12.80 8.50
N PHE A 114 2.80 -12.85 7.28
CA PHE A 114 3.56 -13.98 6.77
C PHE A 114 4.95 -13.51 6.36
N THR A 115 6.01 -14.17 6.84
CA THR A 115 7.36 -13.70 6.53
C THR A 115 8.41 -14.81 6.47
N ILE A 116 9.43 -14.51 5.65
CA ILE A 116 10.71 -15.19 5.67
C ILE A 116 11.76 -14.11 5.95
N ALA A 117 12.45 -14.21 7.10
CA ALA A 117 13.33 -13.13 7.54
C ALA A 117 14.53 -13.62 8.37
N GLY A 118 15.52 -12.75 8.58
CA GLY A 118 16.53 -12.96 9.61
C GLY A 118 15.91 -12.82 11.01
N PHE A 119 15.27 -11.67 11.26
CA PHE A 119 14.54 -11.39 12.49
C PHE A 119 13.09 -11.08 12.16
N ALA A 120 12.15 -11.80 12.78
CA ALA A 120 10.73 -11.67 12.47
C ALA A 120 9.88 -11.38 13.71
N LEU A 121 8.95 -10.43 13.54
CA LEU A 121 7.77 -10.27 14.39
C LEU A 121 6.54 -10.55 13.52
N ALA A 122 5.85 -11.69 13.73
CA ALA A 122 4.86 -12.13 12.76
C ALA A 122 3.74 -12.99 13.35
N GLN A 123 2.70 -13.23 12.57
CA GLN A 123 1.74 -14.30 12.87
C GLN A 123 2.30 -15.64 12.40
N PHE A 124 2.78 -15.71 11.15
CA PHE A 124 3.41 -16.88 10.57
C PHE A 124 4.81 -16.53 10.09
N ALA A 125 5.83 -17.23 10.58
CA ALA A 125 7.21 -16.91 10.22
C ALA A 125 8.06 -18.16 9.98
N THR A 126 9.01 -17.99 9.04
CA THR A 126 10.21 -18.80 8.99
C THR A 126 11.39 -17.84 9.10
N ALA A 127 12.17 -17.96 10.17
CA ALA A 127 13.22 -16.97 10.45
C ALA A 127 14.41 -17.56 11.20
N TYR A 128 15.54 -16.84 11.17
CA TYR A 128 16.69 -17.20 12.00
C TYR A 128 16.36 -17.04 13.48
N SER A 129 15.80 -15.86 13.86
CA SER A 129 15.23 -15.61 15.18
C SER A 129 13.87 -14.93 15.06
N MET A 130 12.90 -15.27 15.90
CA MET A 130 11.56 -14.74 15.76
C MET A 130 10.73 -14.67 17.03
N ILE A 131 9.75 -13.77 17.01
CA ILE A 131 8.58 -13.77 17.87
C ILE A 131 7.36 -13.95 16.97
N ALA A 132 6.69 -15.11 17.02
CA ALA A 132 5.58 -15.42 16.13
C ALA A 132 4.51 -16.25 16.81
N GLN A 133 3.29 -16.21 16.29
CA GLN A 133 2.25 -17.13 16.77
C GLN A 133 2.54 -18.56 16.31
N ILE A 134 2.88 -18.73 15.03
CA ILE A 134 3.20 -20.01 14.42
C ILE A 134 4.47 -19.84 13.59
N GLY A 135 5.41 -20.77 13.69
CA GLY A 135 6.57 -20.68 12.81
C GLY A 135 7.69 -21.67 13.09
N VAL A 136 8.70 -21.58 12.23
CA VAL A 136 9.91 -22.39 12.27
C VAL A 136 11.12 -21.48 12.41
N TYR A 137 11.96 -21.72 13.42
CA TYR A 137 13.17 -20.95 13.67
C TYR A 137 14.43 -21.80 13.57
N ILE A 138 15.56 -21.13 13.36
CA ILE A 138 16.87 -21.79 13.33
C ILE A 138 17.58 -21.62 14.66
N ASN A 139 17.65 -20.40 15.19
CA ASN A 139 18.41 -20.07 16.40
C ASN A 139 17.51 -19.92 17.63
N GLU A 140 16.57 -18.99 17.61
CA GLU A 140 15.71 -18.68 18.75
C GLU A 140 14.30 -18.30 18.30
N GLY A 141 13.28 -18.83 18.98
CA GLY A 141 11.89 -18.55 18.65
C GLY A 141 10.99 -18.53 19.88
N HIS A 142 10.18 -17.46 19.98
CA HIS A 142 9.18 -17.30 21.01
C HIS A 142 7.78 -17.22 20.40
N GLY A 143 6.81 -17.91 20.99
CA GLY A 143 5.43 -17.86 20.52
C GLY A 143 4.59 -19.05 20.93
N GLN A 144 3.41 -19.17 20.33
CA GLN A 144 2.44 -20.20 20.72
C GLN A 144 2.77 -21.58 20.13
N PHE A 145 3.01 -21.63 18.83
CA PHE A 145 3.30 -22.86 18.08
C PHE A 145 4.58 -22.68 17.26
N VAL A 146 5.71 -22.50 17.93
CA VAL A 146 7.00 -22.33 17.26
C VAL A 146 7.88 -23.57 17.53
N ARG A 147 8.57 -24.04 16.47
CA ARG A 147 9.47 -25.19 16.53
C ARG A 147 10.82 -24.86 15.89
N SER A 148 11.87 -25.46 16.41
CA SER A 148 13.15 -25.36 15.72
C SER A 148 13.14 -26.20 14.44
N LEU A 149 13.92 -25.77 13.46
CA LEU A 149 14.09 -26.53 12.22
C LEU A 149 14.65 -27.94 12.50
N ALA A 150 15.54 -28.07 13.48
CA ALA A 150 16.10 -29.37 13.90
C ALA A 150 15.00 -30.33 14.40
N GLN A 151 14.11 -29.86 15.28
CA GLN A 151 12.97 -30.65 15.76
C GLN A 151 12.02 -31.08 14.65
N LEU A 152 11.86 -30.23 13.63
CA LEU A 152 10.99 -30.57 12.50
C LEU A 152 11.61 -31.66 11.60
N LEU A 153 12.94 -31.65 11.44
CA LEU A 153 13.66 -32.65 10.65
C LEU A 153 13.72 -34.01 11.36
N GLU A 154 13.75 -34.04 12.69
CA GLU A 154 13.71 -35.29 13.45
C GLU A 154 12.35 -35.98 13.41
N MET A 155 11.29 -35.27 13.02
CA MET A 155 9.92 -35.79 12.90
C MET A 155 9.59 -36.37 11.51
N LEU A 156 10.46 -36.14 10.51
CA LEU A 156 10.30 -36.61 9.13
C LEU A 156 11.05 -37.93 8.90
#